data_2f4264b43a64f42dd852fe00da2a355c
#
_entry.id   2f4264b43a64f42dd852fe00da2a355c
#
_cell.length_a   1.000
_cell.length_b   1.000
_cell.length_c   1.000
_cell.angle_alpha   90.00
_cell.angle_beta   90.00
_cell.angle_gamma   90.00
#
_symmetry.space_group_name_H-M   'P 1'
#
loop_
_entity.id
_entity.type
_entity.pdbx_description
1 polymer ?
#
loop_
_entity_poly.entity_id
_entity_poly.type
_entity_poly.pdbx_seq_one_letter_code
_entity_poly.pdbx_strand_id
1 'polypeptide(L)'
;MDRKQLILVLLLVAGVAAALWLRAWLSPGQVVRRQLAEAVDSVENERILGVMSKISRTYSDQWGNSYESIGGHLQSLMDAYDRLDVDLDVTAVEVGDDEVRLGTRFIVTGDSDGSREAVLGTGVEPCRATLLWRREQPGWRLVETEELDIPELRDELEAHRLR
;
A
#
# COMPACT_ATOMS: atom_id res chain seq x y z
N MET A 1 -30.71 1.05 42.06
CA MET A 1 -30.72 1.46 40.61
C MET A 1 -31.85 0.71 39.93
N ASP A 2 -32.79 1.45 39.36
CA ASP A 2 -33.97 0.84 38.74
C ASP A 2 -33.55 0.11 37.48
N ARG A 3 -34.19 -1.05 37.13
CA ARG A 3 -33.88 -1.84 35.94
C ARG A 3 -33.88 -1.00 34.66
N LYS A 4 -34.72 0.02 34.57
CA LYS A 4 -34.79 0.97 33.47
C LYS A 4 -33.53 1.86 33.40
N GLN A 5 -32.99 2.30 34.53
CA GLN A 5 -31.76 3.09 34.59
C GLN A 5 -30.54 2.26 34.17
N LEU A 6 -30.48 0.98 34.59
CA LEU A 6 -29.44 0.06 34.18
C LEU A 6 -29.41 -0.14 32.64
N ILE A 7 -30.59 -0.37 32.05
CA ILE A 7 -30.71 -0.53 30.58
C ILE A 7 -30.28 0.75 29.87
N LEU A 8 -30.65 1.92 30.35
CA LEU A 8 -30.29 3.20 29.74
C LEU A 8 -28.78 3.46 29.81
N VAL A 9 -28.12 3.12 30.90
CA VAL A 9 -26.66 3.21 31.05
C VAL A 9 -25.95 2.25 30.11
N LEU A 10 -26.44 1.00 30.01
CA LEU A 10 -25.85 0.02 29.07
C LEU A 10 -25.98 0.44 27.61
N LEU A 11 -27.12 1.01 27.20
CA LEU A 11 -27.32 1.54 25.86
C LEU A 11 -26.40 2.73 25.56
N LEU A 12 -26.20 3.61 26.54
CA LEU A 12 -25.30 4.76 26.40
C LEU A 12 -23.84 4.30 26.25
N VAL A 13 -23.39 3.37 27.08
CA VAL A 13 -22.03 2.79 27.02
C VAL A 13 -21.83 2.08 25.68
N ALA A 14 -22.79 1.28 25.23
CA ALA A 14 -22.73 0.59 23.93
C ALA A 14 -22.68 1.61 22.77
N GLY A 15 -23.47 2.67 22.83
CA GLY A 15 -23.45 3.75 21.83
C GLY A 15 -22.12 4.48 21.75
N VAL A 16 -21.52 4.83 22.90
CA VAL A 16 -20.19 5.45 22.96
C VAL A 16 -19.11 4.50 22.44
N ALA A 17 -19.14 3.23 22.86
CA ALA A 17 -18.20 2.23 22.38
C ALA A 17 -18.29 2.03 20.86
N ALA A 18 -19.51 1.95 20.32
CA ALA A 18 -19.75 1.85 18.87
C ALA A 18 -19.24 3.10 18.11
N ALA A 19 -19.48 4.31 18.65
CA ALA A 19 -19.01 5.54 18.05
C ALA A 19 -17.46 5.64 18.05
N LEU A 20 -16.81 5.26 19.13
CA LEU A 20 -15.34 5.22 19.23
C LEU A 20 -14.76 4.18 18.28
N TRP A 21 -15.36 3.00 18.20
CA TRP A 21 -14.95 1.95 17.27
C TRP A 21 -15.10 2.40 15.82
N LEU A 22 -16.24 3.01 15.46
CA LEU A 22 -16.48 3.53 14.13
C LEU A 22 -15.48 4.64 13.76
N ARG A 23 -15.19 5.56 14.70
CA ARG A 23 -14.20 6.61 14.51
C ARG A 23 -12.79 6.05 14.28
N ALA A 24 -12.38 5.04 15.06
CA ALA A 24 -11.10 4.36 14.88
C ALA A 24 -11.04 3.67 13.51
N TRP A 25 -12.13 3.01 13.10
CA TRP A 25 -12.22 2.28 11.83
C TRP A 25 -12.23 3.19 10.60
N LEU A 26 -12.73 4.43 10.73
CA LEU A 26 -12.76 5.47 9.71
C LEU A 26 -11.55 6.39 9.76
N SER A 27 -10.57 6.14 10.64
CA SER A 27 -9.37 6.98 10.70
C SER A 27 -8.63 6.95 9.36
N PRO A 28 -8.05 8.08 8.90
CA PRO A 28 -7.35 8.16 7.61
C PRO A 28 -6.32 7.06 7.42
N GLY A 29 -5.51 6.79 8.44
CA GLY A 29 -4.49 5.73 8.39
C GLY A 29 -5.07 4.33 8.16
N GLN A 30 -6.22 4.00 8.76
CA GLN A 30 -6.89 2.71 8.53
C GLN A 30 -7.54 2.63 7.15
N VAL A 31 -8.10 3.73 6.66
CA VAL A 31 -8.65 3.80 5.30
C VAL A 31 -7.56 3.54 4.27
N VAL A 32 -6.41 4.24 4.42
CA VAL A 32 -5.28 4.10 3.49
C VAL A 32 -4.68 2.69 3.56
N ARG A 33 -4.52 2.10 4.75
CA ARG A 33 -4.07 0.70 4.90
C ARG A 33 -4.97 -0.29 4.15
N ARG A 34 -6.30 -0.12 4.23
CA ARG A 34 -7.24 -0.96 3.48
C ARG A 34 -7.10 -0.78 1.96
N GLN A 35 -6.94 0.46 1.50
CA GLN A 35 -6.72 0.73 0.08
C GLN A 35 -5.41 0.14 -0.44
N LEU A 36 -4.35 0.16 0.39
CA LEU A 36 -3.10 -0.52 0.07
C LEU A 36 -3.28 -2.04 -0.02
N ALA A 37 -3.99 -2.65 0.94
CA ALA A 37 -4.30 -4.07 0.90
C ALA A 37 -5.16 -4.46 -0.33
N GLU A 38 -6.13 -3.62 -0.72
CA GLU A 38 -6.91 -3.80 -1.95
C GLU A 38 -6.06 -3.66 -3.22
N ALA A 39 -5.04 -2.78 -3.20
CA ALA A 39 -4.08 -2.67 -4.30
C ALA A 39 -3.22 -3.93 -4.42
N VAL A 40 -2.71 -4.46 -3.30
CA VAL A 40 -1.97 -5.73 -3.27
C VAL A 40 -2.83 -6.87 -3.80
N ASP A 41 -4.04 -7.06 -3.29
CA ASP A 41 -4.99 -8.06 -3.80
C ASP A 41 -5.26 -7.89 -5.31
N SER A 42 -5.28 -6.64 -5.79
CA SER A 42 -5.43 -6.37 -7.23
C SER A 42 -4.21 -6.76 -8.05
N VAL A 43 -2.99 -6.64 -7.52
CA VAL A 43 -1.76 -7.14 -8.15
C VAL A 43 -1.79 -8.66 -8.23
N GLU A 44 -2.06 -9.34 -7.13
CA GLU A 44 -2.10 -10.80 -7.03
C GLU A 44 -3.19 -11.45 -7.91
N ASN A 45 -4.25 -10.70 -8.21
CA ASN A 45 -5.33 -11.14 -9.10
C ASN A 45 -5.27 -10.50 -10.50
N GLU A 46 -4.11 -9.93 -10.89
CA GLU A 46 -3.84 -9.36 -12.23
C GLU A 46 -4.86 -8.28 -12.66
N ARG A 47 -5.41 -7.55 -11.68
CA ARG A 47 -6.42 -6.51 -11.92
C ARG A 47 -5.76 -5.12 -12.00
N ILE A 48 -5.11 -4.81 -13.11
CA ILE A 48 -4.42 -3.51 -13.31
C ILE A 48 -5.30 -2.32 -12.98
N LEU A 49 -6.55 -2.30 -13.45
CA LEU A 49 -7.48 -1.19 -13.19
C LEU A 49 -7.75 -1.01 -11.69
N GLY A 50 -7.74 -2.12 -10.92
CA GLY A 50 -7.86 -2.09 -9.46
C GLY A 50 -6.69 -1.33 -8.82
N VAL A 51 -5.46 -1.66 -9.21
CA VAL A 51 -4.24 -0.96 -8.76
C VAL A 51 -4.26 0.50 -9.18
N MET A 52 -4.44 0.77 -10.49
CA MET A 52 -4.41 2.12 -11.05
C MET A 52 -5.49 3.04 -10.46
N SER A 53 -6.61 2.47 -10.01
CA SER A 53 -7.65 3.22 -9.31
C SER A 53 -7.21 3.79 -7.95
N LYS A 54 -6.14 3.27 -7.37
CA LYS A 54 -5.57 3.73 -6.08
C LYS A 54 -4.46 4.76 -6.27
N ILE A 55 -3.95 4.93 -7.48
CA ILE A 55 -2.85 5.84 -7.82
C ILE A 55 -3.42 7.15 -8.36
N SER A 56 -2.85 8.26 -7.93
CA SER A 56 -3.19 9.59 -8.45
C SER A 56 -2.72 9.77 -9.89
N ARG A 57 -3.47 10.56 -10.67
CA ARG A 57 -3.03 10.99 -12.01
C ARG A 57 -1.80 11.89 -11.96
N THR A 58 -1.54 12.51 -10.81
CA THR A 58 -0.35 13.35 -10.57
C THR A 58 0.77 12.60 -9.87
N TYR A 59 0.73 11.27 -9.86
CA TYR A 59 1.76 10.44 -9.24
C TYR A 59 3.15 10.74 -9.80
N SER A 60 4.12 10.77 -8.90
CA SER A 60 5.54 10.79 -9.23
C SER A 60 6.36 9.99 -8.21
N ASP A 61 7.57 9.58 -8.59
CA ASP A 61 8.53 8.97 -7.69
C ASP A 61 9.94 9.56 -7.91
N GLN A 62 10.88 9.12 -7.08
CA GLN A 62 12.28 9.58 -7.13
C GLN A 62 13.00 9.23 -8.44
N TRP A 63 12.46 8.32 -9.25
CA TRP A 63 13.04 7.92 -10.56
C TRP A 63 12.34 8.58 -11.74
N GLY A 64 11.37 9.45 -11.48
CA GLY A 64 10.62 10.18 -12.50
C GLY A 64 9.51 9.37 -13.16
N ASN A 65 9.08 8.26 -12.53
CA ASN A 65 7.90 7.55 -13.01
C ASN A 65 6.64 8.38 -12.79
N SER A 66 5.75 8.29 -13.76
CA SER A 66 4.41 8.89 -13.77
C SER A 66 3.33 7.83 -13.62
N TYR A 67 2.09 8.28 -13.51
CA TYR A 67 0.92 7.39 -13.53
C TYR A 67 0.94 6.43 -14.73
N GLU A 68 1.25 6.95 -15.93
CA GLU A 68 1.26 6.16 -17.17
C GLU A 68 2.40 5.13 -17.19
N SER A 69 3.61 5.53 -16.75
CA SER A 69 4.75 4.61 -16.73
C SER A 69 4.57 3.49 -15.71
N ILE A 70 3.98 3.77 -14.54
CA ILE A 70 3.66 2.74 -13.55
C ILE A 70 2.66 1.73 -14.11
N GLY A 71 1.62 2.19 -14.84
CA GLY A 71 0.68 1.30 -15.52
C GLY A 71 1.37 0.37 -16.51
N GLY A 72 2.31 0.89 -17.30
CA GLY A 72 3.12 0.11 -18.24
C GLY A 72 4.03 -0.90 -17.55
N HIS A 73 4.69 -0.53 -16.46
CA HIS A 73 5.53 -1.44 -15.67
C HIS A 73 4.71 -2.57 -15.04
N LEU A 74 3.56 -2.26 -14.46
CA LEU A 74 2.64 -3.27 -13.91
C LEU A 74 2.15 -4.24 -14.98
N GLN A 75 1.78 -3.75 -16.17
CA GLN A 75 1.38 -4.62 -17.28
C GLN A 75 2.52 -5.56 -17.67
N SER A 76 3.73 -5.02 -17.86
CA SER A 76 4.90 -5.84 -18.23
C SER A 76 5.23 -6.89 -17.18
N LEU A 77 5.06 -6.56 -15.89
CA LEU A 77 5.27 -7.50 -14.80
C LEU A 77 4.23 -8.63 -14.81
N MET A 78 2.94 -8.29 -14.97
CA MET A 78 1.86 -9.28 -15.06
C MET A 78 1.95 -10.16 -16.31
N ASP A 79 2.48 -9.63 -17.41
CA ASP A 79 2.70 -10.40 -18.65
C ASP A 79 3.91 -11.36 -18.54
N ALA A 80 4.84 -11.08 -17.64
CA ALA A 80 6.06 -11.87 -17.45
C ALA A 80 5.90 -13.07 -16.50
N TYR A 81 4.88 -13.05 -15.63
CA TYR A 81 4.65 -14.07 -14.60
C TYR A 81 3.23 -14.60 -14.66
N ASP A 82 3.07 -15.92 -14.50
CA ASP A 82 1.76 -16.58 -14.45
C ASP A 82 0.99 -16.23 -13.18
N ARG A 83 1.72 -15.86 -12.13
CA ARG A 83 1.17 -15.46 -10.83
C ARG A 83 2.16 -14.58 -10.09
N LEU A 84 1.65 -13.55 -9.43
CA LEU A 84 2.40 -12.70 -8.51
C LEU A 84 1.86 -12.85 -7.09
N ASP A 85 2.77 -12.91 -6.12
CA ASP A 85 2.46 -12.82 -4.68
C ASP A 85 3.23 -11.64 -4.08
N VAL A 86 2.58 -10.86 -3.25
CA VAL A 86 3.15 -9.67 -2.60
C VAL A 86 3.06 -9.81 -1.09
N ASP A 87 4.21 -10.04 -0.45
CA ASP A 87 4.33 -9.98 1.02
C ASP A 87 4.66 -8.54 1.42
N LEU A 88 3.72 -7.84 2.06
CA LEU A 88 3.84 -6.43 2.39
C LEU A 88 3.50 -6.16 3.86
N ASP A 89 4.46 -5.56 4.56
CA ASP A 89 4.31 -5.07 5.93
C ASP A 89 4.27 -3.54 5.96
N VAL A 90 3.33 -2.97 6.71
CA VAL A 90 3.32 -1.55 7.06
C VAL A 90 4.08 -1.34 8.37
N THR A 91 5.27 -0.75 8.28
CA THR A 91 6.20 -0.56 9.39
C THR A 91 5.97 0.74 10.17
N ALA A 92 5.41 1.77 9.51
CA ALA A 92 5.12 3.07 10.12
C ALA A 92 3.85 3.68 9.50
N VAL A 93 3.15 4.51 10.27
CA VAL A 93 1.99 5.29 9.82
C VAL A 93 2.06 6.68 10.43
N GLU A 94 2.13 7.70 9.58
CA GLU A 94 2.05 9.10 9.96
C GLU A 94 0.81 9.71 9.32
N VAL A 95 -0.05 10.32 10.14
CA VAL A 95 -1.32 10.90 9.70
C VAL A 95 -1.27 12.40 9.86
N GLY A 96 -1.31 13.13 8.74
CA GLY A 96 -1.54 14.56 8.67
C GLY A 96 -3.00 14.89 8.37
N ASP A 97 -3.27 16.16 8.11
CA ASP A 97 -4.65 16.64 7.85
C ASP A 97 -5.22 16.05 6.56
N ASP A 98 -4.49 16.17 5.45
CA ASP A 98 -4.89 15.69 4.12
C ASP A 98 -3.90 14.68 3.52
N GLU A 99 -2.93 14.23 4.31
CA GLU A 99 -1.89 13.30 3.88
C GLU A 99 -1.70 12.17 4.90
N VAL A 100 -1.36 11.00 4.38
CA VAL A 100 -0.94 9.84 5.18
C VAL A 100 0.32 9.28 4.56
N ARG A 101 1.37 9.13 5.38
CA ARG A 101 2.60 8.43 5.00
C ARG A 101 2.61 7.04 5.58
N LEU A 102 2.85 6.05 4.74
CA LEU A 102 3.04 4.66 5.15
C LEU A 102 4.48 4.24 4.86
N GLY A 103 5.25 3.98 5.90
CA GLY A 103 6.50 3.22 5.74
C GLY A 103 6.16 1.76 5.47
N THR A 104 6.72 1.17 4.42
CA THR A 104 6.45 -0.19 4.00
C THR A 104 7.73 -0.99 3.81
N ARG A 105 7.60 -2.31 3.99
CA ARG A 105 8.58 -3.31 3.62
C ARG A 105 7.87 -4.38 2.81
N PHE A 106 8.42 -4.78 1.68
CA PHE A 106 7.73 -5.73 0.81
C PHE A 106 8.70 -6.63 0.03
N ILE A 107 8.17 -7.78 -0.37
CA ILE A 107 8.80 -8.74 -1.26
C ILE A 107 7.76 -9.08 -2.32
N VAL A 108 8.19 -9.16 -3.58
CA VAL A 108 7.36 -9.66 -4.67
C VAL A 108 7.97 -10.95 -5.20
N THR A 109 7.19 -12.00 -5.24
CA THR A 109 7.56 -13.28 -5.88
C THR A 109 6.66 -13.54 -7.06
N GLY A 110 7.20 -14.18 -8.08
CA GLY A 110 6.46 -14.55 -9.29
C GLY A 110 6.64 -16.02 -9.61
N ASP A 111 5.61 -16.63 -10.19
CA ASP A 111 5.66 -17.98 -10.75
C ASP A 111 5.84 -17.85 -12.28
N SER A 112 6.87 -18.47 -12.84
CA SER A 112 7.14 -18.52 -14.28
C SER A 112 7.62 -19.90 -14.66
N ASP A 113 7.05 -20.51 -15.71
CA ASP A 113 7.40 -21.84 -16.20
C ASP A 113 7.42 -22.94 -15.11
N GLY A 114 6.55 -22.83 -14.10
CA GLY A 114 6.43 -23.79 -13.01
C GLY A 114 7.51 -23.64 -11.91
N SER A 115 8.32 -22.58 -11.94
CA SER A 115 9.25 -22.23 -10.89
C SER A 115 8.88 -20.89 -10.25
N ARG A 116 9.10 -20.80 -8.93
CA ARG A 116 8.88 -19.59 -8.15
C ARG A 116 10.19 -18.87 -7.93
N GLU A 117 10.21 -17.58 -8.23
CA GLU A 117 11.40 -16.75 -8.07
C GLU A 117 11.09 -15.41 -7.38
N ALA A 118 12.12 -14.81 -6.78
CA ALA A 118 12.02 -13.46 -6.26
C ALA A 118 12.08 -12.46 -7.43
N VAL A 119 11.07 -11.61 -7.53
CA VAL A 119 10.97 -10.54 -8.53
C VAL A 119 11.52 -9.24 -7.98
N LEU A 120 11.15 -8.89 -6.73
CA LEU A 120 11.64 -7.71 -6.03
C LEU A 120 11.88 -8.06 -4.55
N GLY A 121 13.10 -7.80 -4.09
CA GLY A 121 13.51 -8.09 -2.72
C GLY A 121 13.58 -9.57 -2.39
N THR A 122 14.13 -9.87 -1.23
CA THR A 122 14.24 -11.23 -0.70
C THR A 122 13.86 -11.26 0.77
N GLY A 123 13.69 -12.46 1.36
CA GLY A 123 13.43 -12.61 2.80
C GLY A 123 14.53 -12.02 3.69
N VAL A 124 15.77 -11.92 3.16
CA VAL A 124 16.91 -11.32 3.87
C VAL A 124 17.00 -9.82 3.61
N GLU A 125 16.76 -9.38 2.38
CA GLU A 125 16.79 -7.98 1.95
C GLU A 125 15.48 -7.60 1.25
N PRO A 126 14.43 -7.30 2.02
CA PRO A 126 13.16 -6.82 1.45
C PRO A 126 13.31 -5.40 0.90
N CYS A 127 12.52 -5.09 -0.12
CA CYS A 127 12.36 -3.71 -0.56
C CYS A 127 11.72 -2.84 0.52
N ARG A 128 12.02 -1.53 0.49
CA ARG A 128 11.44 -0.55 1.40
C ARG A 128 10.96 0.65 0.61
N ALA A 129 9.87 1.26 1.06
CA ALA A 129 9.36 2.49 0.49
C ALA A 129 8.54 3.27 1.52
N THR A 130 8.51 4.58 1.37
CA THR A 130 7.55 5.46 2.03
C THR A 130 6.51 5.86 1.00
N LEU A 131 5.25 5.48 1.24
CA LEU A 131 4.13 5.72 0.35
C LEU A 131 3.35 6.95 0.85
N LEU A 132 3.34 8.03 0.07
CA LEU A 132 2.58 9.23 0.37
C LEU A 132 1.19 9.16 -0.27
N TRP A 133 0.16 9.14 0.58
CA TRP A 133 -1.24 9.17 0.17
C TRP A 133 -1.82 10.54 0.47
N ARG A 134 -2.59 11.07 -0.47
CA ARG A 134 -3.28 12.36 -0.33
C ARG A 134 -4.78 12.18 -0.52
N ARG A 135 -5.55 13.00 0.20
CA ARG A 135 -6.99 13.05 0.03
C ARG A 135 -7.32 13.77 -1.27
N GLU A 136 -7.81 13.00 -2.25
CA GLU A 136 -8.38 13.50 -3.50
C GLU A 136 -9.86 13.09 -3.58
N GLN A 137 -10.70 13.84 -4.29
CA GLN A 137 -12.07 13.40 -4.50
C GLN A 137 -12.11 12.32 -5.60
N PRO A 138 -12.75 11.16 -5.37
CA PRO A 138 -13.63 10.83 -4.25
C PRO A 138 -12.98 10.11 -3.05
N GLY A 139 -11.66 10.09 -2.88
CA GLY A 139 -11.04 9.34 -1.77
C GLY A 139 -9.54 9.61 -1.61
N TRP A 140 -8.82 8.63 -1.09
CA TRP A 140 -7.37 8.68 -0.91
C TRP A 140 -6.68 8.10 -2.16
N ARG A 141 -5.57 8.72 -2.59
CA ARG A 141 -4.75 8.26 -3.72
C ARG A 141 -3.28 8.29 -3.34
N LEU A 142 -2.52 7.31 -3.83
CA LEU A 142 -1.07 7.32 -3.79
C LEU A 142 -0.57 8.41 -4.74
N VAL A 143 0.11 9.41 -4.22
CA VAL A 143 0.62 10.54 -5.01
C VAL A 143 2.13 10.49 -5.22
N GLU A 144 2.84 9.81 -4.32
CA GLU A 144 4.30 9.74 -4.37
C GLU A 144 4.83 8.48 -3.68
N THR A 145 5.92 7.94 -4.19
CA THR A 145 6.73 6.93 -3.51
C THR A 145 8.09 7.55 -3.23
N GLU A 146 8.35 7.75 -1.94
CA GLU A 146 9.60 8.31 -1.41
C GLU A 146 10.50 7.17 -0.91
N GLU A 147 11.80 7.41 -0.83
CA GLU A 147 12.79 6.50 -0.21
C GLU A 147 12.67 5.05 -0.71
N LEU A 148 12.35 4.87 -1.98
CA LEU A 148 12.23 3.55 -2.57
C LEU A 148 13.62 2.91 -2.68
N ASP A 149 13.85 1.88 -1.88
CA ASP A 149 15.06 1.09 -1.83
C ASP A 149 14.76 -0.33 -2.33
N ILE A 150 15.27 -0.62 -3.52
CA ILE A 150 15.20 -1.93 -4.16
C ILE A 150 16.63 -2.48 -4.18
N PRO A 151 16.93 -3.54 -3.40
CA PRO A 151 18.28 -4.09 -3.27
C PRO A 151 18.94 -4.42 -4.62
N GLU A 152 18.20 -5.02 -5.55
CA GLU A 152 18.67 -5.42 -6.87
C GLU A 152 19.16 -4.22 -7.70
N LEU A 153 18.48 -3.08 -7.59
CA LEU A 153 18.85 -1.86 -8.32
C LEU A 153 20.02 -1.11 -7.67
N ARG A 154 20.24 -1.32 -6.37
CA ARG A 154 21.36 -0.71 -5.65
C ARG A 154 22.70 -1.16 -6.20
N ASP A 155 22.85 -2.44 -6.44
CA ASP A 155 24.07 -3.05 -6.98
C ASP A 155 24.36 -2.58 -8.41
N GLU A 156 23.34 -2.40 -9.24
CA GLU A 156 23.48 -1.86 -10.60
C GLU A 156 23.90 -0.39 -10.61
N LEU A 157 23.34 0.43 -9.72
CA LEU A 157 23.67 1.85 -9.60
C LEU A 157 25.09 2.05 -9.06
N GLU A 158 25.57 1.24 -8.13
CA GLU A 158 26.95 1.28 -7.65
C GLU A 158 27.94 0.83 -8.72
N ALA A 159 27.61 -0.20 -9.49
CA ALA A 159 28.44 -0.66 -10.60
C ALA A 159 28.58 0.40 -11.71
N HIS A 160 27.55 1.26 -11.91
CA HIS A 160 27.58 2.35 -12.89
C HIS A 160 28.38 3.59 -12.39
N ARG A 161 28.46 3.82 -11.07
CA ARG A 161 29.23 4.91 -10.47
C ARG A 161 30.74 4.69 -10.47
N LEU A 162 31.18 3.44 -10.63
CA LEU A 162 32.59 3.04 -10.63
C LEU A 162 33.21 2.94 -12.03
N ARG A 163 32.47 3.30 -13.07
CA ARG A 163 32.94 3.39 -14.47
C ARG A 163 33.01 4.82 -14.95
#